data_1c794f410d5add532f84aaa99d292cae
#
_entry.id   1c794f410d5add532f84aaa99d292cae
#
_cell.length_a   1.000
_cell.length_b   1.000
_cell.length_c   1.000
_cell.angle_alpha   90.00
_cell.angle_beta   90.00
_cell.angle_gamma   90.00
#
_symmetry.space_group_name_H-M   'P 1'
#
loop_
_entity.id
_entity.type
_entity.pdbx_description
1 polymer ?
#
loop_
_entity_poly.entity_id
_entity_poly.type
_entity_poly.pdbx_seq_one_letter_code
_entity_poly.pdbx_strand_id
1 'polypeptide(L)'
;MSFTKVDTRYDGPALEQGILEFWRDQTVFEKSLQHSAGRPLFTFNDGPPTANGKPGIHHVLARSFKDIYPRYKTMQGFHVPRKAGWDTHGLPVEHEIEKELGIFDKKEIEKAVGVAEFTRRCRDSVMRYISDWEAMTCLLYTSPSPRDATLSRMPSSA
;
A
#
# COMPACT_ATOMS: atom_id res chain seq x y z
N MET A 1 15.74 -3.50 -40.27
CA MET A 1 15.21 -3.71 -38.89
C MET A 1 13.87 -4.41 -39.01
N SER A 2 13.71 -5.57 -38.40
CA SER A 2 12.43 -6.29 -38.40
C SER A 2 11.66 -5.87 -37.13
N PHE A 3 10.46 -5.33 -37.30
CA PHE A 3 9.59 -5.00 -36.19
C PHE A 3 8.92 -6.29 -35.68
N THR A 4 8.81 -6.43 -34.39
CA THR A 4 8.03 -7.51 -33.77
C THR A 4 6.56 -7.34 -34.14
N LYS A 5 5.93 -8.41 -34.61
CA LYS A 5 4.49 -8.38 -34.93
C LYS A 5 3.70 -8.08 -33.65
N VAL A 6 2.90 -7.02 -33.71
CA VAL A 6 2.00 -6.65 -32.62
C VAL A 6 0.77 -7.55 -32.65
N ASP A 7 0.37 -8.07 -31.48
CA ASP A 7 -0.89 -8.78 -31.35
C ASP A 7 -2.06 -7.80 -31.55
N THR A 8 -3.01 -8.19 -32.38
CA THR A 8 -4.21 -7.39 -32.66
C THR A 8 -5.29 -7.55 -31.60
N ARG A 9 -5.16 -8.53 -30.73
CA ARG A 9 -6.06 -8.73 -29.61
C ARG A 9 -5.50 -8.07 -28.36
N TYR A 10 -6.20 -7.08 -27.84
CA TYR A 10 -5.86 -6.41 -26.59
C TYR A 10 -6.43 -7.17 -25.39
N ASP A 11 -5.55 -7.66 -24.53
CA ASP A 11 -5.88 -8.21 -23.22
C ASP A 11 -5.18 -7.37 -22.14
N GLY A 12 -5.92 -6.38 -21.60
CA GLY A 12 -5.37 -5.43 -20.62
C GLY A 12 -4.83 -6.12 -19.36
N PRO A 13 -5.59 -6.97 -18.70
CA PRO A 13 -5.12 -7.67 -17.50
C PRO A 13 -3.86 -8.51 -17.72
N ALA A 14 -3.77 -9.24 -18.82
CA ALA A 14 -2.59 -10.05 -19.14
C ALA A 14 -1.36 -9.17 -19.41
N LEU A 15 -1.54 -8.05 -20.12
CA LEU A 15 -0.48 -7.08 -20.36
C LEU A 15 0.03 -6.44 -19.07
N GLU A 16 -0.87 -6.01 -18.20
CA GLU A 16 -0.53 -5.42 -16.90
C GLU A 16 0.25 -6.39 -16.03
N GLN A 17 -0.19 -7.65 -15.96
CA GLN A 17 0.53 -8.68 -15.22
C GLN A 17 1.96 -8.88 -15.75
N GLY A 18 2.14 -8.95 -17.06
CA GLY A 18 3.47 -9.06 -17.68
C GLY A 18 4.37 -7.84 -17.38
N ILE A 19 3.79 -6.64 -17.33
CA ILE A 19 4.53 -5.43 -16.95
C ILE A 19 4.94 -5.48 -15.47
N LEU A 20 4.06 -5.92 -14.57
CA LEU A 20 4.40 -6.05 -13.15
C LEU A 20 5.53 -7.06 -12.92
N GLU A 21 5.50 -8.19 -13.63
CA GLU A 21 6.59 -9.18 -13.60
C GLU A 21 7.90 -8.57 -14.11
N PHE A 22 7.88 -7.90 -15.24
CA PHE A 22 9.05 -7.19 -15.78
C PHE A 22 9.61 -6.16 -14.79
N TRP A 23 8.78 -5.35 -14.17
CA TRP A 23 9.23 -4.35 -13.19
C TRP A 23 9.89 -4.99 -11.98
N ARG A 24 9.36 -6.09 -11.49
CA ARG A 24 9.92 -6.86 -10.38
C ARG A 24 11.27 -7.47 -10.74
N ASP A 25 11.33 -8.19 -11.86
CA ASP A 25 12.53 -8.89 -12.30
C ASP A 25 13.67 -7.93 -12.64
N GLN A 26 13.34 -6.77 -13.17
CA GLN A 26 14.30 -5.74 -13.52
C GLN A 26 14.57 -4.73 -12.41
N THR A 27 13.95 -4.87 -11.25
CA THR A 27 14.07 -3.91 -10.13
C THR A 27 13.93 -2.47 -10.59
N VAL A 28 12.90 -2.19 -11.40
CA VAL A 28 12.75 -0.91 -12.11
C VAL A 28 12.61 0.26 -11.15
N PHE A 29 11.90 0.04 -10.03
CA PHE A 29 11.70 1.09 -9.03
C PHE A 29 13.02 1.49 -8.36
N GLU A 30 13.81 0.52 -7.89
CA GLU A 30 15.10 0.74 -7.24
C GLU A 30 16.08 1.44 -8.19
N LYS A 31 16.12 1.02 -9.45
CA LYS A 31 16.90 1.68 -10.48
C LYS A 31 16.47 3.14 -10.70
N SER A 32 15.18 3.44 -10.62
CA SER A 32 14.67 4.80 -10.75
C SER A 32 15.14 5.71 -9.61
N LEU A 33 15.18 5.19 -8.40
CA LEU A 33 15.72 5.91 -7.23
C LEU A 33 17.23 6.11 -7.34
N GLN A 34 17.98 5.07 -7.74
CA GLN A 34 19.43 5.17 -7.97
C GLN A 34 19.76 6.19 -9.05
N HIS A 35 19.01 6.18 -10.17
CA HIS A 35 19.22 7.12 -11.27
C HIS A 35 18.98 8.58 -10.87
N SER A 36 18.09 8.82 -9.92
CA SER A 36 17.79 10.16 -9.40
C SER A 36 18.59 10.55 -8.15
N ALA A 37 19.45 9.67 -7.63
CA ALA A 37 20.26 9.93 -6.45
C ALA A 37 21.12 11.18 -6.62
N GLY A 38 21.22 12.01 -5.59
CA GLY A 38 21.97 13.27 -5.63
C GLY A 38 21.27 14.45 -6.30
N ARG A 39 20.10 14.25 -6.88
CA ARG A 39 19.27 15.34 -7.42
C ARG A 39 18.49 16.06 -6.31
N PRO A 40 17.95 17.26 -6.56
CA PRO A 40 17.12 17.96 -5.58
C PRO A 40 15.99 17.08 -5.07
N LEU A 41 15.80 17.05 -3.76
CA LEU A 41 14.79 16.23 -3.11
C LEU A 41 13.39 16.85 -3.25
N PHE A 42 12.42 16.04 -3.63
CA PHE A 42 11.01 16.36 -3.52
C PHE A 42 10.32 15.32 -2.62
N THR A 43 9.91 15.74 -1.45
CA THR A 43 9.21 14.89 -0.49
C THR A 43 7.71 14.95 -0.72
N PHE A 44 7.09 13.79 -0.83
CA PHE A 44 5.64 13.66 -0.92
C PHE A 44 5.16 12.72 0.19
N ASN A 45 4.32 13.23 1.07
CA ASN A 45 3.76 12.48 2.19
C ASN A 45 2.28 12.21 1.94
N ASP A 46 1.84 11.00 2.26
CA ASP A 46 0.45 10.58 2.19
C ASP A 46 0.01 9.98 3.52
N GLY A 47 -1.28 10.15 3.86
CA GLY A 47 -1.88 9.48 5.00
C GLY A 47 -1.92 7.97 4.76
N PRO A 48 -1.45 7.14 5.72
CA PRO A 48 -1.45 5.70 5.56
C PRO A 48 -2.89 5.15 5.58
N PRO A 49 -3.24 4.21 4.71
CA PRO A 49 -4.51 3.51 4.79
C PRO A 49 -4.51 2.45 5.88
N THR A 50 -5.68 2.06 6.35
CA THR A 50 -5.88 0.86 7.16
C THR A 50 -6.01 -0.36 6.25
N ALA A 51 -5.28 -1.45 6.55
CA ALA A 51 -5.35 -2.70 5.78
C ALA A 51 -6.32 -3.74 6.38
N ASN A 52 -7.32 -3.28 7.13
CA ASN A 52 -8.39 -4.10 7.72
C ASN A 52 -9.57 -4.36 6.75
N GLY A 53 -9.56 -3.74 5.57
CA GLY A 53 -10.54 -3.94 4.50
C GLY A 53 -9.89 -3.97 3.12
N LYS A 54 -10.59 -4.54 2.14
CA LYS A 54 -10.12 -4.55 0.74
C LYS A 54 -10.12 -3.14 0.15
N PRO A 55 -9.13 -2.84 -0.73
CA PRO A 55 -9.13 -1.56 -1.43
C PRO A 55 -10.37 -1.43 -2.33
N GLY A 56 -11.03 -0.29 -2.29
CA GLY A 56 -12.17 0.03 -3.15
C GLY A 56 -11.79 1.01 -4.26
N ILE A 57 -12.71 1.23 -5.19
CA ILE A 57 -12.49 2.12 -6.36
C ILE A 57 -12.11 3.55 -5.98
N HIS A 58 -12.62 4.06 -4.87
CA HIS A 58 -12.25 5.38 -4.35
C HIS A 58 -10.78 5.47 -3.91
N HIS A 59 -10.20 4.36 -3.44
CA HIS A 59 -8.78 4.29 -3.14
C HIS A 59 -7.93 4.31 -4.41
N VAL A 60 -8.38 3.61 -5.47
CA VAL A 60 -7.75 3.64 -6.80
C VAL A 60 -7.71 5.06 -7.32
N LEU A 61 -8.86 5.76 -7.30
CA LEU A 61 -8.97 7.14 -7.76
C LEU A 61 -8.04 8.08 -6.99
N ALA A 62 -8.08 8.03 -5.66
CA ALA A 62 -7.24 8.86 -4.81
C ALA A 62 -5.74 8.63 -5.07
N ARG A 63 -5.33 7.36 -5.21
CA ARG A 63 -3.94 7.00 -5.49
C ARG A 63 -3.50 7.43 -6.88
N SER A 64 -4.36 7.31 -7.88
CA SER A 64 -4.05 7.78 -9.25
C SER A 64 -3.75 9.27 -9.27
N PHE A 65 -4.55 10.10 -8.60
CA PHE A 65 -4.28 11.53 -8.49
C PHE A 65 -2.96 11.81 -7.76
N LYS A 66 -2.70 11.11 -6.68
CA LYS A 66 -1.47 11.31 -5.91
C LYS A 66 -0.23 10.88 -6.69
N ASP A 67 -0.30 9.83 -7.50
CA ASP A 67 0.82 9.33 -8.30
C ASP A 67 1.28 10.32 -9.39
N ILE A 68 0.38 11.16 -9.89
CA ILE A 68 0.71 12.18 -10.90
C ILE A 68 1.83 13.10 -10.41
N TYR A 69 1.78 13.57 -9.15
CA TYR A 69 2.77 14.51 -8.63
C TYR A 69 4.18 13.91 -8.51
N PRO A 70 4.39 12.75 -7.88
CA PRO A 70 5.70 12.09 -7.84
C PRO A 70 6.25 11.77 -9.23
N ARG A 71 5.44 11.28 -10.16
CA ARG A 71 5.86 11.02 -11.53
C ARG A 71 6.30 12.30 -12.23
N TYR A 72 5.49 13.33 -12.17
CA TYR A 72 5.81 14.63 -12.76
C TYR A 72 7.11 15.20 -12.21
N LYS A 73 7.29 15.17 -10.89
CA LYS A 73 8.52 15.66 -10.24
C LYS A 73 9.74 14.81 -10.60
N THR A 74 9.59 13.50 -10.73
CA THR A 74 10.65 12.62 -11.22
C THR A 74 11.06 12.99 -12.66
N MET A 75 10.08 13.24 -13.54
CA MET A 75 10.34 13.69 -14.91
C MET A 75 11.01 15.08 -14.97
N GLN A 76 10.73 15.95 -14.00
CA GLN A 76 11.41 17.23 -13.85
C GLN A 76 12.85 17.11 -13.29
N GLY A 77 13.32 15.91 -12.98
CA GLY A 77 14.67 15.67 -12.50
C GLY A 77 14.84 15.73 -10.98
N PHE A 78 13.78 15.65 -10.20
CA PHE A 78 13.87 15.54 -8.75
C PHE A 78 14.11 14.10 -8.31
N HIS A 79 14.77 13.94 -7.16
CA HIS A 79 14.78 12.69 -6.41
C HIS A 79 13.51 12.61 -5.56
N VAL A 80 12.67 11.62 -5.83
CA VAL A 80 11.36 11.49 -5.17
C VAL A 80 11.29 10.13 -4.46
N PRO A 81 11.75 10.04 -3.20
CA PRO A 81 11.60 8.82 -2.42
C PRO A 81 10.11 8.61 -2.12
N ARG A 82 9.61 7.42 -2.44
CA ARG A 82 8.22 7.04 -2.22
C ARG A 82 8.19 6.05 -1.08
N LYS A 83 7.65 6.46 0.07
CA LYS A 83 7.47 5.60 1.23
C LYS A 83 6.00 5.38 1.46
N ALA A 84 5.61 4.13 1.60
CA ALA A 84 4.27 3.75 2.03
C ALA A 84 4.26 3.40 3.52
N GLY A 85 3.10 3.39 4.12
CA GLY A 85 2.88 3.00 5.51
C GLY A 85 1.46 2.50 5.71
N TRP A 86 1.19 1.99 6.91
CA TRP A 86 -0.11 1.46 7.29
C TRP A 86 -0.60 2.15 8.56
N ASP A 87 -1.88 2.48 8.59
CA ASP A 87 -2.58 2.82 9.81
C ASP A 87 -3.06 1.51 10.46
N THR A 88 -2.49 1.21 11.62
CA THR A 88 -2.63 -0.11 12.24
C THR A 88 -3.42 -0.10 13.54
N HIS A 89 -4.09 0.98 13.88
CA HIS A 89 -4.83 1.12 15.14
C HIS A 89 -6.01 2.07 15.03
N GLY A 90 -6.76 2.18 16.13
CA GLY A 90 -7.91 3.06 16.26
C GLY A 90 -9.23 2.42 15.91
N LEU A 91 -10.28 3.23 15.93
CA LEU A 91 -11.67 2.80 15.76
C LEU A 91 -11.96 1.93 14.53
N PRO A 92 -11.35 2.14 13.36
CA PRO A 92 -11.65 1.29 12.20
C PRO A 92 -11.27 -0.18 12.43
N VAL A 93 -10.17 -0.44 13.13
CA VAL A 93 -9.72 -1.80 13.45
C VAL A 93 -10.59 -2.41 14.53
N GLU A 94 -10.86 -1.64 15.60
CA GLU A 94 -11.73 -2.10 16.70
C GLU A 94 -13.12 -2.45 16.20
N HIS A 95 -13.72 -1.57 15.40
CA HIS A 95 -15.06 -1.77 14.86
C HIS A 95 -15.19 -3.01 13.97
N GLU A 96 -14.18 -3.34 13.19
CA GLU A 96 -14.18 -4.56 12.39
C GLU A 96 -14.21 -5.81 13.28
N ILE A 97 -13.43 -5.82 14.37
CA ILE A 97 -13.40 -6.94 15.30
C ILE A 97 -14.68 -7.01 16.15
N GLU A 98 -15.21 -5.87 16.59
CA GLU A 98 -16.52 -5.81 17.24
C GLU A 98 -17.60 -6.47 16.37
N LYS A 99 -17.59 -6.14 15.08
CA LYS A 99 -18.52 -6.68 14.10
C LYS A 99 -18.35 -8.19 13.87
N GLU A 100 -17.09 -8.66 13.77
CA GLU A 100 -16.78 -10.09 13.65
C GLU A 100 -17.26 -10.88 14.89
N LEU A 101 -17.18 -10.28 16.07
CA LEU A 101 -17.58 -10.88 17.32
C LEU A 101 -19.08 -10.72 17.64
N GLY A 102 -19.80 -9.88 16.89
CA GLY A 102 -21.19 -9.54 17.16
C GLY A 102 -21.37 -8.72 18.45
N ILE A 103 -20.34 -8.01 18.88
CA ILE A 103 -20.32 -7.18 20.09
C ILE A 103 -20.56 -5.73 19.69
N PHE A 104 -21.59 -5.09 20.23
CA PHE A 104 -21.95 -3.71 19.91
C PHE A 104 -21.72 -2.74 21.08
N ASP A 105 -21.45 -3.25 22.27
CA ASP A 105 -21.10 -2.44 23.44
C ASP A 105 -19.68 -2.77 23.92
N LYS A 106 -18.83 -1.74 24.00
CA LYS A 106 -17.45 -1.88 24.49
C LYS A 106 -17.33 -2.51 25.88
N LYS A 107 -18.33 -2.33 26.72
CA LYS A 107 -18.38 -2.95 28.05
C LYS A 107 -18.54 -4.48 28.01
N GLU A 108 -19.03 -5.00 26.90
CA GLU A 108 -19.17 -6.44 26.70
C GLU A 108 -17.88 -7.11 26.25
N ILE A 109 -16.95 -6.37 25.65
CA ILE A 109 -15.67 -6.90 25.17
C ILE A 109 -14.91 -7.59 26.31
N GLU A 110 -14.83 -6.92 27.47
CA GLU A 110 -14.11 -7.45 28.63
C GLU A 110 -14.73 -8.75 29.16
N LYS A 111 -16.05 -8.83 29.15
CA LYS A 111 -16.80 -10.01 29.65
C LYS A 111 -16.82 -11.15 28.63
N ALA A 112 -16.90 -10.84 27.32
CA ALA A 112 -17.09 -11.85 26.30
C ALA A 112 -15.77 -12.50 25.86
N VAL A 113 -14.72 -11.71 25.69
CA VAL A 113 -13.43 -12.20 25.14
C VAL A 113 -12.23 -11.77 25.98
N GLY A 114 -12.35 -10.71 26.78
CA GLY A 114 -11.25 -10.10 27.50
C GLY A 114 -10.39 -9.18 26.63
N VAL A 115 -9.80 -8.16 27.26
CA VAL A 115 -9.04 -7.10 26.58
C VAL A 115 -7.84 -7.65 25.82
N ALA A 116 -7.12 -8.61 26.41
CA ALA A 116 -5.92 -9.19 25.79
C ALA A 116 -6.23 -9.93 24.48
N GLU A 117 -7.29 -10.75 24.46
CA GLU A 117 -7.71 -11.48 23.27
C GLU A 117 -8.29 -10.55 22.21
N PHE A 118 -9.07 -9.56 22.62
CA PHE A 118 -9.57 -8.53 21.70
C PHE A 118 -8.42 -7.79 21.01
N THR A 119 -7.42 -7.35 21.77
CA THR A 119 -6.23 -6.67 21.24
C THR A 119 -5.43 -7.58 20.30
N ARG A 120 -5.30 -8.86 20.63
CA ARG A 120 -4.65 -9.84 19.75
C ARG A 120 -5.38 -9.95 18.41
N ARG A 121 -6.72 -10.07 18.43
CA ARG A 121 -7.54 -10.13 17.20
C ARG A 121 -7.44 -8.85 16.37
N CYS A 122 -7.44 -7.68 17.00
CA CYS A 122 -7.18 -6.42 16.31
C CYS A 122 -5.84 -6.44 15.59
N ARG A 123 -4.78 -6.89 16.25
CA ARG A 123 -3.44 -7.00 15.66
C ARG A 123 -3.40 -7.97 14.48
N ASP A 124 -4.05 -9.11 14.58
CA ASP A 124 -4.10 -10.11 13.52
C ASP A 124 -4.93 -9.63 12.32
N SER A 125 -5.97 -8.84 12.57
CA SER A 125 -6.85 -8.28 11.54
C SER A 125 -6.20 -7.19 10.72
N VAL A 126 -5.41 -6.33 11.35
CA VAL A 126 -4.90 -5.10 10.73
C VAL A 126 -4.01 -5.34 9.51
N MET A 127 -3.40 -6.52 9.39
CA MET A 127 -2.53 -6.91 8.28
C MET A 127 -3.19 -7.87 7.29
N ARG A 128 -4.48 -8.17 7.47
CA ARG A 128 -5.22 -9.20 6.70
C ARG A 128 -5.22 -8.94 5.19
N TYR A 129 -5.35 -7.70 4.78
CA TYR A 129 -5.50 -7.32 3.37
C TYR A 129 -4.27 -6.63 2.78
N ILE A 130 -3.11 -6.73 3.42
CA ILE A 130 -1.88 -6.09 2.92
C ILE A 130 -1.58 -6.51 1.49
N SER A 131 -1.68 -7.82 1.18
CA SER A 131 -1.39 -8.32 -0.17
C SER A 131 -2.30 -7.72 -1.24
N ASP A 132 -3.58 -7.52 -0.95
CA ASP A 132 -4.52 -6.90 -1.88
C ASP A 132 -4.17 -5.42 -2.11
N TRP A 133 -3.79 -4.72 -1.05
CA TRP A 133 -3.34 -3.33 -1.13
C TRP A 133 -1.99 -3.19 -1.84
N GLU A 134 -1.06 -4.11 -1.62
CA GLU A 134 0.22 -4.14 -2.33
C GLU A 134 0.02 -4.38 -3.82
N ALA A 135 -0.79 -5.37 -4.19
CA ALA A 135 -1.10 -5.65 -5.59
C ALA A 135 -1.71 -4.43 -6.29
N MET A 136 -2.72 -3.79 -5.69
CA MET A 136 -3.31 -2.56 -6.23
C MET A 136 -2.28 -1.43 -6.31
N THR A 137 -1.46 -1.26 -5.29
CA THR A 137 -0.47 -0.18 -5.24
C THR A 137 0.62 -0.39 -6.27
N CYS A 138 1.12 -1.62 -6.45
CA CYS A 138 2.12 -1.94 -7.47
C CYS A 138 1.62 -1.68 -8.89
N LEU A 139 0.33 -1.92 -9.15
CA LEU A 139 -0.26 -1.66 -10.46
C LEU A 139 -0.38 -0.16 -10.78
N LEU A 140 -0.79 0.65 -9.79
CA LEU A 140 -0.98 2.10 -9.96
C LEU A 140 0.30 2.90 -9.70
N TYR A 141 1.10 2.43 -8.77
CA TYR A 141 2.29 3.08 -8.24
C TYR A 141 3.50 2.19 -8.49
N THR A 142 4.49 2.67 -9.16
CA THR A 142 5.84 2.15 -9.00
C THR A 142 6.34 2.55 -7.62
N SER A 143 5.84 1.90 -6.59
CA SER A 143 6.22 2.14 -5.19
C SER A 143 6.83 0.88 -4.62
N PRO A 144 7.83 0.97 -3.73
CA PRO A 144 8.33 -0.21 -3.04
C PRO A 144 7.19 -0.85 -2.26
N SER A 145 7.24 -2.17 -2.15
CA SER A 145 6.42 -2.89 -1.19
C SER A 145 6.59 -2.26 0.19
N PRO A 146 5.52 -2.10 1.00
CA PRO A 146 5.65 -1.70 2.39
C PRO A 146 6.55 -2.61 3.24
N ARG A 147 6.93 -3.78 2.73
CA ARG A 147 7.95 -4.63 3.36
C ARG A 147 9.34 -4.00 3.38
N ASP A 148 9.63 -3.12 2.43
CA ASP A 148 10.88 -2.37 2.36
C ASP A 148 10.81 -1.04 3.14
N ALA A 149 9.63 -0.59 3.50
CA ALA A 149 9.45 0.43 4.50
C ALA A 149 9.72 -0.24 5.85
N THR A 150 10.90 -0.04 6.41
CA THR A 150 11.17 -0.29 7.82
C THR A 150 9.93 0.13 8.59
N LEU A 151 9.27 -0.85 9.21
CA LEU A 151 8.14 -0.68 10.12
C LEU A 151 8.35 0.63 10.87
N SER A 152 7.48 1.61 10.63
CA SER A 152 7.52 2.83 11.42
C SER A 152 7.46 2.34 12.86
N ARG A 153 8.51 2.61 13.60
CA ARG A 153 8.62 2.20 15.00
C ARG A 153 7.34 2.65 15.67
N MET A 154 6.55 1.68 16.12
CA MET A 154 5.51 1.99 17.08
C MET A 154 6.18 2.77 18.21
N PRO A 155 5.67 3.93 18.59
CA PRO A 155 6.14 4.53 19.82
C PRO A 155 5.90 3.48 20.91
N SER A 156 6.98 3.04 21.54
CA SER A 156 6.89 2.25 22.76
C SER A 156 6.11 3.12 23.73
N SER A 157 4.85 2.79 23.94
CA SER A 157 4.09 3.37 25.02
C SER A 157 4.80 2.97 26.31
N ALA A 158 5.38 3.97 26.95
CA ALA A 158 5.73 3.90 28.36
C ALA A 158 4.46 3.73 29.19
#